data_c2b5ee14cffd5ef451d3c127f674f4b6
#
_entry.id   c2b5ee14cffd5ef451d3c127f674f4b6
#
_cell.length_a   1.000
_cell.length_b   1.000
_cell.length_c   1.000
_cell.angle_alpha   90.00
_cell.angle_beta   90.00
_cell.angle_gamma   90.00
#
_symmetry.space_group_name_H-M   'P 1'
#
loop_
_entity.id
_entity.type
_entity.pdbx_description
1 polymer ?
#
loop_
_entity_poly.entity_id
_entity_poly.type
_entity_poly.pdbx_seq_one_letter_code
_entity_poly.pdbx_strand_id
1 'polypeptide(L)' 'MKLSEEALALYQRRDKVIRDKYNELNKTQKYSQAQIFHMLSEQFFLLERQLYRIVNGK' A
#
# COMPACT_ATOMS: atom_id res chain seq x y z
N MET A 1 16.75 -5.40 -16.80
CA MET A 1 16.19 -4.18 -17.39
C MET A 1 16.08 -3.10 -16.33
N LYS A 2 16.64 -1.94 -16.58
CA LYS A 2 16.55 -0.83 -15.62
C LYS A 2 15.22 -0.11 -15.78
N LEU A 3 14.57 0.17 -14.66
CA LEU A 3 13.38 1.02 -14.66
C LEU A 3 13.81 2.46 -14.94
N SER A 4 12.99 3.18 -15.72
CA SER A 4 13.22 4.59 -15.92
C SER A 4 12.97 5.34 -14.61
N GLU A 5 13.55 6.53 -14.48
CA GLU A 5 13.34 7.37 -13.30
C GLU A 5 11.85 7.68 -13.11
N GLU A 6 11.13 7.88 -14.20
CA GLU A 6 9.70 8.15 -14.17
C GLU A 6 8.92 6.96 -13.59
N ALA A 7 9.26 5.74 -14.04
CA ALA A 7 8.60 4.55 -13.54
C ALA A 7 8.89 4.37 -12.04
N LEU A 8 10.13 4.59 -11.63
CA LEU A 8 10.53 4.47 -10.25
C LEU A 8 9.79 5.48 -9.37
N ALA A 9 9.65 6.72 -9.83
CA ALA A 9 8.92 7.76 -9.13
C ALA A 9 7.45 7.38 -8.96
N LEU A 10 6.84 6.77 -9.98
CA LEU A 10 5.45 6.33 -9.91
C LEU A 10 5.27 5.23 -8.86
N TYR A 11 6.20 4.28 -8.77
CA TYR A 11 6.14 3.24 -7.76
C TYR A 11 6.28 3.83 -6.35
N GLN A 12 7.19 4.78 -6.18
CA GLN A 12 7.38 5.42 -4.88
C GLN A 12 6.13 6.20 -4.45
N ARG A 13 5.48 6.90 -5.38
CA ARG A 13 4.23 7.61 -5.11
C ARG A 13 3.13 6.64 -4.70
N ARG A 14 3.00 5.53 -5.42
CA ARG A 14 2.00 4.53 -5.11
C ARG A 14 2.20 3.97 -3.71
N ASP A 15 3.44 3.64 -3.37
CA ASP A 15 3.75 3.09 -2.06
C ASP A 15 3.41 4.08 -0.95
N LYS A 16 3.71 5.35 -1.16
CA LYS A 16 3.36 6.40 -0.20
C LYS A 16 1.86 6.51 -0.02
N VAL A 17 1.10 6.52 -1.11
CA VAL A 17 -0.36 6.60 -1.05
C VAL A 17 -0.93 5.42 -0.29
N ILE A 18 -0.40 4.23 -0.54
CA ILE A 18 -0.85 3.02 0.14
C ILE A 18 -0.57 3.12 1.65
N ARG A 19 0.62 3.55 2.04
CA ARG A 19 0.96 3.72 3.47
C ARG A 19 0.07 4.74 4.13
N ASP A 20 -0.15 5.87 3.48
CA ASP A 20 -1.01 6.93 4.02
C ASP A 20 -2.43 6.43 4.20
N LYS A 21 -2.94 5.68 3.23
CA LYS A 21 -4.28 5.11 3.30
C LYS A 21 -4.39 4.08 4.41
N TYR A 22 -3.37 3.25 4.56
CA TYR A 22 -3.32 2.26 5.64
C TYR A 22 -3.36 2.97 7.00
N ASN A 23 -2.53 3.99 7.18
CA ASN A 23 -2.49 4.74 8.44
C ASN A 23 -3.82 5.42 8.74
N GLU A 24 -4.45 5.98 7.72
CA GLU A 24 -5.75 6.63 7.85
C GLU A 24 -6.81 5.63 8.34
N LEU A 25 -6.88 4.47 7.69
CA LEU A 25 -7.85 3.45 8.06
C LEU A 25 -7.55 2.86 9.44
N ASN A 26 -6.27 2.71 9.78
CA ASN A 26 -5.86 2.19 11.07
C ASN A 26 -6.22 3.15 12.20
N LYS A 27 -6.14 4.46 11.97
CA LYS A 27 -6.48 5.48 12.95
C LYS A 27 -7.95 5.46 13.35
N THR A 28 -8.82 5.08 12.43
CA THR A 28 -10.26 5.07 12.70
C THR A 28 -10.64 3.96 13.68
N GLN A 29 -9.80 2.93 13.82
CA GLN A 29 -10.04 1.76 14.69
C GLN A 29 -11.34 1.03 14.37
N LYS A 30 -11.91 1.27 13.20
CA LYS A 30 -13.14 0.60 12.76
C LYS A 30 -12.88 -0.72 12.07
N TYR A 31 -11.64 -0.93 11.60
CA TYR A 31 -11.28 -2.07 10.78
C TYR A 31 -10.12 -2.84 11.39
N SER A 32 -10.17 -4.17 11.27
CA SER A 32 -9.01 -4.99 11.62
C SER A 32 -7.94 -4.87 10.53
N GLN A 33 -6.71 -5.27 10.85
CA GLN A 33 -5.64 -5.29 9.86
C GLN A 33 -6.01 -6.10 8.62
N ALA A 34 -6.63 -7.26 8.83
CA ALA A 34 -7.04 -8.11 7.72
C ALA A 34 -8.03 -7.38 6.81
N GLN A 35 -8.98 -6.67 7.39
CA GLN A 35 -9.95 -5.90 6.61
C GLN A 35 -9.28 -4.78 5.84
N ILE A 36 -8.35 -4.07 6.47
CA ILE A 36 -7.62 -2.98 5.81
C ILE A 36 -6.83 -3.51 4.62
N PHE A 37 -6.09 -4.59 4.80
CA PHE A 37 -5.32 -5.19 3.70
C PHE A 37 -6.22 -5.68 2.59
N HIS A 38 -7.36 -6.26 2.93
CA HIS A 38 -8.32 -6.71 1.92
C HIS A 38 -8.85 -5.53 1.10
N MET A 39 -9.23 -4.44 1.76
CA MET A 39 -9.72 -3.24 1.08
C MET A 39 -8.66 -2.64 0.18
N LEU A 40 -7.43 -2.54 0.65
CA LEU A 40 -6.33 -2.00 -0.13
C LEU A 40 -5.98 -2.92 -1.31
N SER A 41 -6.05 -4.23 -1.10
CA SER A 41 -5.83 -5.20 -2.16
C SER A 41 -6.82 -5.00 -3.31
N GLU A 42 -8.08 -4.79 -2.99
CA GLU A 42 -9.10 -4.53 -4.01
C GLU A 42 -8.92 -3.17 -4.68
N GLN A 43 -8.59 -2.15 -3.89
CA GLN A 43 -8.47 -0.79 -4.40
C GLN A 43 -7.26 -0.63 -5.32
N PHE A 44 -6.13 -1.22 -4.98
CA PHE A 44 -4.88 -1.05 -5.72
C PHE A 44 -4.52 -2.26 -6.58
N PHE A 45 -5.34 -3.29 -6.60
CA PHE A 45 -5.12 -4.51 -7.39
C PHE A 45 -3.77 -5.17 -7.07
N LEU A 46 -3.44 -5.22 -5.78
CA LEU A 46 -2.22 -5.83 -5.28
C LEU A 46 -2.55 -7.00 -4.37
N LEU A 47 -1.61 -7.94 -4.28
CA LEU A 47 -1.73 -9.04 -3.33
C LEU A 47 -1.48 -8.52 -1.91
N GLU A 48 -2.13 -9.15 -0.93
CA GLU A 48 -1.96 -8.77 0.46
C GLU A 48 -0.51 -8.83 0.92
N ARG A 49 0.25 -9.82 0.41
CA ARG A 49 1.69 -9.93 0.71
C ARG A 49 2.47 -8.72 0.22
N GLN A 50 2.12 -8.19 -0.94
CA GLN A 50 2.75 -6.98 -1.46
C GLN A 50 2.43 -5.76 -0.61
N LEU A 51 1.18 -5.64 -0.20
CA LEU A 51 0.74 -4.56 0.69
C LEU A 51 1.47 -4.63 2.03
N TYR A 52 1.62 -5.82 2.57
CA TYR A 52 2.33 -6.02 3.83
C TYR A 52 3.76 -5.51 3.73
N ARG A 53 4.45 -5.81 2.64
CA ARG A 53 5.80 -5.30 2.41
C ARG A 53 5.85 -3.78 2.33
N ILE A 54 4.91 -3.18 1.60
CA ILE A 54 4.86 -1.73 1.41
C ILE A 54 4.62 -1.05 2.74
N VAL A 55 3.67 -1.53 3.51
CA VAL A 55 3.28 -0.92 4.78
C VAL A 55 4.39 -1.04 5.81
N ASN A 56 5.11 -2.16 5.84
CA ASN A 56 6.19 -2.35 6.81
C ASN A 56 7.50 -1.67 6.40
N GLY A 57 7.57 -1.11 5.20
CA GLY A 57 8.66 -0.23 4.83
C GLY A 57 9.99 -0.89 4.53
N LYS A 58 9.98 -2.15 4.14
CA LYS A 58 11.24 -2.84 3.84
C LYS A 58 11.23 -3.54 2.52
#